data_2cf70ef87c71d7fc053d0b43180de12d
#
_entry.id   2cf70ef87c71d7fc053d0b43180de12d
#
_cell.length_a   1.000
_cell.length_b   1.000
_cell.length_c   1.000
_cell.angle_alpha   90.00
_cell.angle_beta   90.00
_cell.angle_gamma   90.00
#
_symmetry.space_group_name_H-M   'P 1'
#
loop_
_entity.id
_entity.type
_entity.pdbx_description
1 polymer ?
#
loop_
_entity_poly.entity_id
_entity_poly.type
_entity_poly.pdbx_seq_one_letter_code
_entity_poly.pdbx_strand_id
1 'polypeptide(L)'
;MEINKPRRIVLKLSGESLKGNLEFGLHSEIIRTISTEIKKVSSLNIQVSIVVGGGNFWRGAEYEKRGMDRSTADYAVMLATIMNALALQDEL
;
A
#
# COMPACT_ATOMS: atom_id res chain seq x y z
N MET A 1 -13.75 -34.47 -0.82
CA MET A 1 -13.83 -33.48 -1.90
C MET A 1 -12.84 -32.38 -1.67
N GLU A 2 -11.92 -32.17 -2.58
CA GLU A 2 -10.99 -31.08 -2.46
C GLU A 2 -11.65 -29.75 -2.82
N ILE A 3 -11.47 -28.78 -1.96
CA ILE A 3 -11.88 -27.43 -2.25
C ILE A 3 -10.69 -26.76 -2.94
N ASN A 4 -10.90 -26.25 -4.14
CA ASN A 4 -9.87 -25.52 -4.85
C ASN A 4 -9.53 -24.25 -4.09
N LYS A 5 -8.32 -24.20 -3.54
CA LYS A 5 -7.79 -23.00 -2.90
C LYS A 5 -7.05 -22.16 -3.93
N PRO A 6 -7.20 -20.85 -3.92
CA PRO A 6 -6.37 -20.01 -4.77
C PRO A 6 -4.90 -20.19 -4.37
N ARG A 7 -4.03 -20.30 -5.37
CA ARG A 7 -2.58 -20.40 -5.16
C ARG A 7 -1.90 -19.05 -5.25
N ARG A 8 -2.55 -18.13 -5.88
CA ARG A 8 -2.05 -16.76 -6.09
C ARG A 8 -3.19 -15.80 -5.89
N ILE A 9 -2.91 -14.73 -5.17
CA ILE A 9 -3.87 -13.64 -4.99
C ILE A 9 -3.17 -12.30 -5.23
N VAL A 10 -3.93 -11.33 -5.64
CA VAL A 10 -3.49 -9.94 -5.73
C VAL A 10 -4.27 -9.15 -4.68
N LEU A 11 -3.56 -8.56 -3.75
CA LEU A 11 -4.13 -7.73 -2.72
C LEU A 11 -3.91 -6.27 -3.09
N LYS A 12 -4.99 -5.52 -3.19
CA LYS A 12 -4.91 -4.09 -3.47
C LYS A 12 -5.11 -3.31 -2.17
N LEU A 13 -4.14 -2.48 -1.83
CA LEU A 13 -4.20 -1.61 -0.64
C LEU A 13 -4.17 -0.16 -1.09
N SER A 14 -5.13 0.65 -0.62
CA SER A 14 -5.03 2.09 -0.85
C SER A 14 -3.92 2.66 0.03
N GLY A 15 -3.18 3.65 -0.49
CA GLY A 15 -2.19 4.33 0.34
C GLY A 15 -2.80 4.96 1.57
N GLU A 16 -4.03 5.47 1.46
CA GLU A 16 -4.74 6.07 2.58
C GLU A 16 -4.98 5.13 3.74
N SER A 17 -5.18 3.85 3.48
CA SER A 17 -5.38 2.87 4.55
C SER A 17 -4.15 2.71 5.42
N LEU A 18 -2.97 3.09 4.93
CA LEU A 18 -1.70 2.96 5.64
C LEU A 18 -1.43 4.10 6.61
N LYS A 19 -2.16 5.19 6.50
CA LYS A 19 -1.97 6.33 7.40
C LYS A 19 -2.83 6.28 8.67
N GLY A 20 -3.85 5.45 8.69
CA GLY A 20 -4.77 5.39 9.81
C GLY A 20 -5.39 6.75 10.11
N ASN A 21 -5.29 7.19 11.35
CA ASN A 21 -5.80 8.48 11.80
C ASN A 21 -4.78 9.63 11.68
N LEU A 22 -3.63 9.37 11.08
CA LEU A 22 -2.64 10.43 10.82
C LEU A 22 -3.10 11.31 9.67
N GLU A 23 -2.65 12.54 9.62
CA GLU A 23 -2.91 13.42 8.49
C GLU A 23 -2.22 12.94 7.23
N PHE A 24 -1.03 12.40 7.38
CA PHE A 24 -0.26 11.82 6.28
C PHE A 24 0.76 10.82 6.82
N GLY A 25 1.31 10.04 5.93
CA GLY A 25 2.41 9.15 6.25
C GLY A 25 1.97 7.73 6.56
N LEU A 26 2.82 7.00 7.27
CA LEU A 26 2.64 5.60 7.61
C LEU A 26 2.38 5.44 9.09
N HIS A 27 1.30 4.75 9.42
CA HIS A 27 0.99 4.39 10.80
C HIS A 27 1.60 3.03 11.11
N SER A 28 2.59 3.00 11.99
CA SER A 28 3.39 1.80 12.23
C SER A 28 2.57 0.59 12.68
N GLU A 29 1.56 0.79 13.52
CA GLU A 29 0.71 -0.31 13.99
C GLU A 29 -0.16 -0.88 12.87
N ILE A 30 -0.64 -0.03 11.97
CA ILE A 30 -1.43 -0.47 10.83
C ILE A 30 -0.57 -1.28 9.87
N ILE A 31 0.64 -0.81 9.58
CA ILE A 31 1.59 -1.54 8.74
C ILE A 31 1.87 -2.92 9.35
N ARG A 32 2.10 -2.97 10.64
CA ARG A 32 2.36 -4.23 11.33
C ARG A 32 1.17 -5.18 11.26
N THR A 33 -0.04 -4.67 11.50
CA THR A 33 -1.27 -5.47 11.46
C THR A 33 -1.50 -6.03 10.07
N ILE A 34 -1.37 -5.20 9.02
CA ILE A 34 -1.54 -5.63 7.63
C ILE A 34 -0.48 -6.68 7.27
N SER A 35 0.76 -6.42 7.63
CA SER A 35 1.86 -7.35 7.35
C SER A 35 1.67 -8.69 8.03
N THR A 36 1.17 -8.70 9.27
CA THR A 36 0.87 -9.92 10.00
C THR A 36 -0.21 -10.74 9.28
N GLU A 37 -1.27 -10.08 8.80
CA GLU A 37 -2.32 -10.77 8.05
C GLU A 37 -1.81 -11.34 6.73
N ILE A 38 -0.97 -10.60 6.03
CA ILE A 38 -0.36 -11.07 4.78
C ILE A 38 0.52 -12.30 5.05
N LYS A 39 1.30 -12.27 6.12
CA LYS A 39 2.14 -13.42 6.51
C LYS A 39 1.29 -14.66 6.77
N LYS A 40 0.15 -14.50 7.43
CA LYS A 40 -0.77 -15.62 7.69
C LYS A 40 -1.25 -16.27 6.39
N VAL A 41 -1.65 -15.46 5.42
CA VAL A 41 -2.10 -15.96 4.13
C VAL A 41 -0.95 -16.63 3.38
N SER A 42 0.22 -16.00 3.37
CA SER A 42 1.40 -16.55 2.72
C SER A 42 1.83 -17.89 3.33
N SER A 43 1.66 -18.05 4.63
CA SER A 43 1.99 -19.30 5.32
C SER A 43 1.10 -20.48 4.90
N LEU A 44 -0.02 -20.20 4.26
CA LEU A 44 -0.92 -21.23 3.71
C LEU A 44 -0.50 -21.68 2.32
N ASN A 45 0.72 -21.39 1.92
CA ASN A 45 1.26 -21.75 0.61
C ASN A 45 0.56 -21.00 -0.53
N ILE A 46 0.13 -19.78 -0.26
CA ILE A 46 -0.50 -18.89 -1.22
C ILE A 46 0.47 -17.75 -1.56
N GLN A 47 0.73 -17.56 -2.84
CA GLN A 47 1.54 -16.43 -3.30
C GLN A 47 0.70 -15.16 -3.26
N VAL A 48 1.22 -14.13 -2.63
CA VAL A 48 0.52 -12.86 -2.48
C VAL A 48 1.30 -11.77 -3.22
N SER A 49 0.64 -11.14 -4.18
CA SER A 49 1.16 -9.93 -4.82
C SER A 49 0.40 -8.74 -4.24
N ILE A 50 1.09 -7.67 -3.96
CA ILE A 50 0.49 -6.50 -3.33
C ILE A 50 0.60 -5.32 -4.28
N VAL A 51 -0.52 -4.66 -4.52
CA VAL A 51 -0.59 -3.39 -5.24
C VAL A 51 -0.96 -2.32 -4.24
N VAL A 52 -0.11 -1.32 -4.09
CA VAL A 52 -0.29 -0.26 -3.12
C VAL A 52 -0.16 1.10 -3.79
N GLY A 53 -0.95 2.07 -3.34
CA GLY A 53 -0.85 3.45 -3.82
C GLY A 53 -0.06 4.34 -2.88
N GLY A 54 0.02 5.63 -3.18
CA GLY A 54 0.76 6.63 -2.43
C GLY A 54 -0.09 7.74 -1.81
N GLY A 55 -1.40 7.57 -1.74
CA GLY A 55 -2.33 8.61 -1.30
C GLY A 55 -2.21 9.02 0.16
N ASN A 56 -1.45 8.29 0.97
CA ASN A 56 -1.16 8.67 2.35
C ASN A 56 -0.12 9.79 2.46
N PHE A 57 0.69 9.98 1.43
CA PHE A 57 1.69 11.06 1.40
C PHE A 57 1.32 12.17 0.45
N TRP A 58 0.74 11.81 -0.71
CA TRP A 58 0.66 12.73 -1.81
C TRP A 58 -0.52 12.42 -2.73
N ARG A 59 -1.31 13.43 -3.06
CA ARG A 59 -2.40 13.33 -4.03
C ARG A 59 -2.20 14.35 -5.12
N GLY A 60 -1.92 13.89 -6.34
CA GLY A 60 -1.63 14.76 -7.48
C GLY A 60 -2.71 15.79 -7.74
N ALA A 61 -3.99 15.38 -7.68
CA ALA A 61 -5.10 16.30 -7.92
C ALA A 61 -5.17 17.45 -6.91
N GLU A 62 -4.88 17.18 -5.63
CA GLU A 62 -4.88 18.21 -4.60
C GLU A 62 -3.74 19.20 -4.79
N TYR A 63 -2.57 18.72 -5.16
CA TYR A 63 -1.40 19.56 -5.35
C TYR A 63 -1.45 20.33 -6.65
N GLU A 64 -2.11 19.80 -7.67
CA GLU A 64 -2.42 20.57 -8.88
C GLU A 64 -3.25 21.81 -8.55
N LYS A 65 -4.26 21.67 -7.70
CA LYS A 65 -5.09 22.79 -7.25
C LYS A 65 -4.30 23.84 -6.51
N ARG A 66 -3.18 23.50 -5.90
CA ARG A 66 -2.28 24.41 -5.20
C ARG A 66 -1.24 25.04 -6.13
N GLY A 67 -1.35 24.80 -7.44
CA GLY A 67 -0.46 25.38 -8.43
C GLY A 67 0.70 24.49 -8.85
N MET A 68 0.80 23.26 -8.35
CA MET A 68 1.81 22.32 -8.78
C MET A 68 1.43 21.73 -10.13
N ASP A 69 2.41 21.54 -10.99
CA ASP A 69 2.21 20.84 -12.26
C ASP A 69 1.70 19.43 -11.99
N ARG A 70 0.66 19.01 -12.73
CA ARG A 70 0.03 17.71 -12.51
C ARG A 70 0.99 16.56 -12.74
N SER A 71 1.81 16.64 -13.79
CA SER A 71 2.77 15.57 -14.07
C SER A 71 3.79 15.41 -12.94
N THR A 72 4.27 16.53 -12.41
CA THR A 72 5.21 16.50 -11.27
C THR A 72 4.54 15.91 -10.03
N ALA A 73 3.30 16.30 -9.77
CA ALA A 73 2.54 15.78 -8.63
C ALA A 73 2.30 14.28 -8.77
N ASP A 74 2.01 13.80 -9.98
CA ASP A 74 1.79 12.38 -10.22
C ASP A 74 3.09 11.58 -10.05
N TYR A 75 4.25 12.12 -10.45
CA TYR A 75 5.53 11.48 -10.17
C TYR A 75 5.79 11.38 -8.67
N ALA A 76 5.41 12.41 -7.90
CA ALA A 76 5.55 12.35 -6.44
C ALA A 76 4.70 11.25 -5.83
N VAL A 77 3.48 11.03 -6.33
CA VAL A 77 2.63 9.91 -5.89
C VAL A 77 3.30 8.57 -6.19
N MET A 78 3.93 8.44 -7.36
CA MET A 78 4.64 7.22 -7.71
C MET A 78 5.80 6.93 -6.75
N LEU A 79 6.55 7.96 -6.37
CA LEU A 79 7.63 7.81 -5.39
C LEU A 79 7.08 7.44 -4.01
N ALA A 80 5.97 8.03 -3.60
CA ALA A 80 5.29 7.69 -2.35
C ALA A 80 4.83 6.23 -2.35
N THR A 81 4.35 5.74 -3.49
CA THR A 81 3.97 4.34 -3.66
C THR A 81 5.15 3.41 -3.41
N ILE A 82 6.32 3.77 -3.92
CA ILE A 82 7.55 2.99 -3.70
C ILE A 82 7.93 2.98 -2.23
N MET A 83 7.81 4.12 -1.54
CA MET A 83 8.06 4.20 -0.10
C MET A 83 7.14 3.26 0.69
N ASN A 84 5.87 3.22 0.35
CA ASN A 84 4.91 2.32 0.98
C ASN A 84 5.26 0.85 0.73
N ALA A 85 5.65 0.53 -0.50
CA ALA A 85 6.05 -0.83 -0.85
C ALA A 85 7.27 -1.28 -0.04
N LEU A 86 8.25 -0.40 0.12
CA LEU A 86 9.45 -0.69 0.92
C LEU A 86 9.11 -0.89 2.40
N ALA A 87 8.21 -0.08 2.94
CA ALA A 87 7.77 -0.22 4.33
C ALA A 87 7.08 -1.56 4.57
N LEU A 88 6.21 -1.97 3.65
CA LEU A 88 5.56 -3.28 3.73
C LEU A 88 6.58 -4.41 3.60
N GLN A 89 7.50 -4.30 2.66
CA GLN A 89 8.55 -5.29 2.44
C GLN A 89 9.38 -5.50 3.69
N ASP A 90 9.73 -4.42 4.38
CA ASP A 90 10.55 -4.49 5.60
C ASP A 90 9.82 -5.25 6.72
N GLU A 91 8.52 -5.07 6.86
CA GLU A 91 7.73 -5.78 7.87
C GLU A 91 7.43 -7.23 7.48
N LEU A 92 7.46 -7.54 6.21
CA LEU A 92 7.25 -8.91 5.74
C LEU A 92 8.56 -9.69 5.76
#